data_163d7cdfdbd14578aae5f84b655e2901
#
_entry.id   163d7cdfdbd14578aae5f84b655e2901
#
_cell.length_a   1.000
_cell.length_b   1.000
_cell.length_c   1.000
_cell.angle_alpha   90.00
_cell.angle_beta   90.00
_cell.angle_gamma   90.00
#
_symmetry.space_group_name_H-M   'P 1'
#
loop_
_entity.id
_entity.type
_entity.pdbx_description
1 polymer ?
#
loop_
_entity_poly.entity_id
_entity_poly.type
_entity_poly.pdbx_seq_one_letter_code
_entity_poly.pdbx_strand_id
1 'polypeptide(L)'
;MATQSAFETQIQAEQQAYLQEVEAEMARFFTQQREVLSNISPDALSLLAAIEALSTGGKRLRALLSYWGWRGAGGVSILEDPKPLSVVRIGAAIELFQSAALIHDDIIDRS
;
A
#
# COMPACT_ATOMS: atom_id res chain seq x y z
N MET A 1 12.99 14.02 -27.79
CA MET A 1 12.96 12.56 -27.62
C MET A 1 13.72 12.09 -26.40
N ALA A 2 15.02 12.48 -26.29
CA ALA A 2 15.83 12.09 -25.14
C ALA A 2 15.25 12.62 -23.82
N THR A 3 14.71 13.86 -23.80
CA THR A 3 14.12 14.47 -22.63
C THR A 3 12.86 13.71 -22.16
N GLN A 4 12.02 13.29 -23.12
CA GLN A 4 10.81 12.54 -22.80
C GLN A 4 11.15 11.17 -22.23
N SER A 5 12.14 10.49 -22.79
CA SER A 5 12.60 9.20 -22.31
C SER A 5 13.15 9.31 -20.87
N ALA A 6 13.92 10.38 -20.59
CA ALA A 6 14.46 10.62 -19.25
C ALA A 6 13.33 10.90 -18.25
N PHE A 7 12.31 11.65 -18.66
CA PHE A 7 11.16 11.95 -17.81
C PHE A 7 10.37 10.68 -17.49
N GLU A 8 10.13 9.83 -18.48
CA GLU A 8 9.42 8.57 -18.27
C GLU A 8 10.19 7.64 -17.35
N THR A 9 11.50 7.58 -17.48
CA THR A 9 12.38 6.79 -16.63
C THR A 9 12.29 7.29 -15.18
N GLN A 10 12.30 8.60 -15.00
CA GLN A 10 12.16 9.21 -13.67
C GLN A 10 10.83 8.85 -13.03
N ILE A 11 9.72 8.94 -13.77
CA ILE A 11 8.40 8.57 -13.25
C ILE A 11 8.37 7.11 -12.83
N GLN A 12 8.89 6.22 -13.67
CA GLN A 12 8.91 4.79 -13.37
C GLN A 12 9.75 4.51 -12.13
N ALA A 13 10.90 5.16 -12.00
CA ALA A 13 11.77 4.97 -10.85
C ALA A 13 11.09 5.43 -9.56
N GLU A 14 10.41 6.58 -9.59
CA GLU A 14 9.68 7.06 -8.41
C GLU A 14 8.54 6.12 -8.04
N GLN A 15 7.78 5.64 -9.02
CA GLN A 15 6.66 4.73 -8.76
C GLN A 15 7.14 3.42 -8.16
N GLN A 16 8.20 2.85 -8.71
CA GLN A 16 8.76 1.60 -8.18
C GLN A 16 9.28 1.77 -6.76
N ALA A 17 10.00 2.86 -6.50
CA ALA A 17 10.51 3.14 -5.17
C ALA A 17 9.38 3.30 -4.16
N TYR A 18 8.34 4.03 -4.55
CA TYR A 18 7.18 4.25 -3.67
C TYR A 18 6.44 2.94 -3.38
N LEU A 19 6.18 2.16 -4.43
CA LEU A 19 5.47 0.89 -4.26
C LEU A 19 6.25 -0.09 -3.40
N GLN A 20 7.57 -0.13 -3.52
CA GLN A 20 8.40 -0.98 -2.67
C GLN A 20 8.25 -0.58 -1.20
N GLU A 21 8.24 0.71 -0.91
CA GLU A 21 8.06 1.19 0.45
C GLU A 21 6.65 0.91 0.98
N VAL A 22 5.62 1.05 0.15
CA VAL A 22 4.25 0.70 0.52
C VAL A 22 4.15 -0.80 0.84
N GLU A 23 4.72 -1.65 -0.01
CA GLU A 23 4.71 -3.09 0.23
C GLU A 23 5.45 -3.46 1.51
N ALA A 24 6.58 -2.81 1.78
CA ALA A 24 7.33 -3.05 3.01
C ALA A 24 6.52 -2.61 4.24
N GLU A 25 5.83 -1.47 4.16
CA GLU A 25 5.01 -0.99 5.26
C GLU A 25 3.83 -1.93 5.53
N MET A 26 3.18 -2.42 4.47
CA MET A 26 2.10 -3.39 4.61
C MET A 26 2.59 -4.70 5.20
N ALA A 27 3.76 -5.18 4.77
CA ALA A 27 4.35 -6.40 5.32
C ALA A 27 4.64 -6.26 6.81
N ARG A 28 5.18 -5.11 7.23
CA ARG A 28 5.41 -4.83 8.65
C ARG A 28 4.12 -4.85 9.44
N PHE A 29 3.07 -4.22 8.89
CA PHE A 29 1.76 -4.20 9.53
C PHE A 29 1.23 -5.62 9.74
N PHE A 30 1.24 -6.45 8.71
CA PHE A 30 0.73 -7.82 8.83
C PHE A 30 1.55 -8.66 9.81
N THR A 31 2.87 -8.49 9.82
CA THR A 31 3.72 -9.19 10.76
C THR A 31 3.38 -8.82 12.21
N GLN A 32 3.21 -7.53 12.47
CA GLN A 32 2.85 -7.04 13.80
C GLN A 32 1.47 -7.53 14.22
N GLN A 33 0.51 -7.50 13.31
CA GLN A 33 -0.85 -7.92 13.62
C GLN A 33 -0.96 -9.42 13.84
N ARG A 34 -0.20 -10.23 13.09
CA ARG A 34 -0.17 -11.68 13.34
C ARG A 34 0.29 -11.97 14.77
N GLU A 35 1.31 -11.26 15.22
CA GLU A 35 1.82 -11.45 16.57
C GLU A 35 0.79 -11.08 17.63
N VAL A 36 0.11 -9.95 17.46
CA VAL A 36 -0.93 -9.51 18.38
C VAL A 36 -2.11 -10.48 18.38
N LEU A 37 -2.62 -10.85 17.20
CA LEU A 37 -3.82 -11.66 17.06
C LEU A 37 -3.60 -13.11 17.41
N SER A 38 -2.36 -13.60 17.35
CA SER A 38 -2.05 -14.97 17.77
C SER A 38 -2.40 -15.22 19.24
N ASN A 39 -2.42 -14.16 20.05
CA ASN A 39 -2.77 -14.23 21.47
C ASN A 39 -4.27 -14.00 21.72
N ILE A 40 -5.06 -13.76 20.68
CA ILE A 40 -6.48 -13.46 20.82
C ILE A 40 -7.32 -14.65 20.38
N SER A 41 -7.27 -15.03 19.10
CA SER A 41 -8.03 -16.17 18.63
C SER A 41 -7.54 -16.66 17.26
N PRO A 42 -7.70 -17.97 16.96
CA PRO A 42 -7.41 -18.49 15.62
C PRO A 42 -8.30 -17.88 14.54
N ASP A 43 -9.54 -17.53 14.87
CA ASP A 43 -10.47 -16.92 13.91
C ASP A 43 -9.96 -15.55 13.46
N ALA A 44 -9.38 -14.77 14.39
CA ALA A 44 -8.79 -13.49 14.05
C ALA A 44 -7.61 -13.65 13.08
N LEU A 45 -6.80 -14.69 13.27
CA LEU A 45 -5.69 -15.00 12.36
C LEU A 45 -6.19 -15.36 10.97
N SER A 46 -7.27 -16.12 10.88
CA SER A 46 -7.87 -16.49 9.59
C SER A 46 -8.37 -15.27 8.84
N LEU A 47 -9.00 -14.34 9.55
CA LEU A 47 -9.46 -13.09 8.95
C LEU A 47 -8.28 -12.25 8.47
N LEU A 48 -7.23 -12.15 9.27
CA LEU A 48 -6.02 -11.42 8.87
C LEU A 48 -5.38 -12.03 7.62
N ALA A 49 -5.31 -13.36 7.55
CA ALA A 49 -4.77 -14.05 6.38
C ALA A 49 -5.59 -13.74 5.13
N ALA A 50 -6.92 -13.65 5.26
CA ALA A 50 -7.80 -13.31 4.14
C ALA A 50 -7.53 -11.88 3.66
N ILE A 51 -7.37 -10.93 4.58
CA ILE A 51 -7.05 -9.54 4.25
C ILE A 51 -5.69 -9.47 3.54
N GLU A 52 -4.70 -10.17 4.07
CA GLU A 52 -3.37 -10.21 3.47
C GLU A 52 -3.40 -10.75 2.05
N ALA A 53 -4.15 -11.83 1.83
CA ALA A 53 -4.28 -12.44 0.50
C ALA A 53 -4.92 -11.47 -0.50
N LEU A 54 -5.95 -10.74 -0.09
CA LEU A 54 -6.58 -9.73 -0.94
C LEU A 54 -5.68 -8.53 -1.17
N SER A 55 -4.79 -8.23 -0.24
CA SER A 55 -3.88 -7.11 -0.34
C SER A 55 -2.65 -7.41 -1.19
N THR A 56 -2.41 -8.68 -1.50
CA THR A 56 -1.25 -9.10 -2.27
C THR A 56 -1.53 -8.92 -3.76
N GLY A 57 -0.59 -8.31 -4.47
CA GLY A 57 -0.71 -8.09 -5.90
C GLY A 57 -1.51 -6.84 -6.23
N GLY A 58 -1.92 -6.73 -7.50
CA GLY A 58 -2.63 -5.57 -8.00
C GLY A 58 -1.70 -4.43 -8.33
N LYS A 59 -2.25 -3.40 -8.94
CA LYS A 59 -1.46 -2.27 -9.46
C LYS A 59 -1.27 -1.15 -8.45
N ARG A 60 -1.89 -1.24 -7.29
CA ARG A 60 -1.78 -0.22 -6.22
C ARG A 60 -2.14 1.19 -6.72
N LEU A 61 -3.17 1.29 -7.55
CA LEU A 61 -3.53 2.57 -8.16
C LEU A 61 -3.88 3.64 -7.13
N ARG A 62 -4.56 3.25 -6.04
CA ARG A 62 -4.95 4.21 -5.00
C ARG A 62 -3.74 4.77 -4.28
N ALA A 63 -2.78 3.91 -3.96
CA ALA A 63 -1.54 4.33 -3.34
C ALA A 63 -0.76 5.26 -4.27
N LEU A 64 -0.68 4.91 -5.57
CA LEU A 64 -0.01 5.75 -6.56
C LEU A 64 -0.68 7.12 -6.70
N LEU A 65 -2.02 7.17 -6.67
CA LEU A 65 -2.73 8.44 -6.71
C LEU A 65 -2.37 9.32 -5.50
N SER A 66 -2.24 8.71 -4.33
CA SER A 66 -1.81 9.43 -3.12
C SER A 66 -0.41 9.99 -3.28
N TYR A 67 0.50 9.21 -3.84
CA TYR A 67 1.87 9.66 -4.07
C TYR A 67 1.92 10.85 -5.05
N TRP A 68 1.25 10.71 -6.21
CA TRP A 68 1.32 11.77 -7.21
C TRP A 68 0.54 13.01 -6.80
N GLY A 69 -0.52 12.85 -6.00
CA GLY A 69 -1.18 14.01 -5.40
C GLY A 69 -0.25 14.76 -4.46
N TRP A 70 0.50 14.02 -3.64
CA TRP A 70 1.47 14.62 -2.73
C TRP A 70 2.60 15.33 -3.51
N ARG A 71 3.11 14.71 -4.57
CA ARG A 71 4.12 15.33 -5.43
C ARG A 71 3.57 16.60 -6.10
N GLY A 72 2.33 16.54 -6.60
CA GLY A 72 1.68 17.68 -7.23
C GLY A 72 1.45 18.84 -6.28
N ALA A 73 1.27 18.56 -4.99
CA ALA A 73 1.09 19.57 -3.97
C ALA A 73 2.43 20.13 -3.44
N GLY A 74 3.55 19.73 -4.02
CA GLY A 74 4.87 20.23 -3.63
C GLY A 74 5.72 19.25 -2.83
N GLY A 75 5.28 18.00 -2.70
CA GLY A 75 6.04 16.98 -2.00
C GLY A 75 7.36 16.64 -2.71
N VAL A 76 8.37 16.30 -1.93
CA VAL A 76 9.70 15.95 -2.44
C VAL A 76 9.67 14.52 -2.97
N SER A 77 10.39 14.26 -4.07
CA SER A 77 10.50 12.93 -4.66
C SER A 77 11.06 11.92 -3.65
N ILE A 78 10.50 10.72 -3.64
CA ILE A 78 10.98 9.61 -2.81
C ILE A 78 12.43 9.25 -3.16
N LEU A 79 12.89 9.57 -4.37
CA LEU A 79 14.27 9.34 -4.77
C LEU A 79 15.23 10.30 -4.07
N GLU A 80 14.74 11.50 -3.69
CA GLU A 80 15.54 12.51 -2.99
C GLU A 80 15.41 12.36 -1.47
N ASP A 81 14.19 12.00 -1.00
CA ASP A 81 13.94 11.71 0.40
C ASP A 81 13.57 10.23 0.51
N PRO A 82 14.52 9.37 0.89
CA PRO A 82 14.26 7.94 0.88
C PRO A 82 13.22 7.47 1.89
N LYS A 83 12.74 8.35 2.77
CA LYS A 83 11.76 7.95 3.78
C LYS A 83 10.64 8.98 3.96
N PRO A 84 9.84 9.25 2.91
CA PRO A 84 8.65 10.08 3.08
C PRO A 84 7.57 9.26 3.76
N LEU A 85 7.76 8.98 5.04
CA LEU A 85 7.00 7.99 5.78
C LEU A 85 5.50 8.28 5.78
N SER A 86 5.12 9.56 5.81
CA SER A 86 3.71 9.94 5.85
C SER A 86 2.96 9.50 4.62
N VAL A 87 3.50 9.77 3.42
CA VAL A 87 2.81 9.40 2.18
C VAL A 87 2.85 7.90 1.95
N VAL A 88 3.90 7.22 2.42
CA VAL A 88 3.98 5.75 2.36
C VAL A 88 2.90 5.14 3.26
N ARG A 89 2.74 5.63 4.48
CA ARG A 89 1.73 5.13 5.41
C ARG A 89 0.31 5.40 4.92
N ILE A 90 0.08 6.56 4.31
CA ILE A 90 -1.23 6.88 3.72
C ILE A 90 -1.55 5.88 2.61
N GLY A 91 -0.59 5.63 1.70
CA GLY A 91 -0.78 4.67 0.63
C GLY A 91 -1.08 3.28 1.13
N ALA A 92 -0.31 2.81 2.12
CA ALA A 92 -0.53 1.50 2.72
C ALA A 92 -1.91 1.43 3.40
N ALA A 93 -2.30 2.48 4.13
CA ALA A 93 -3.58 2.52 4.83
C ALA A 93 -4.76 2.47 3.85
N ILE A 94 -4.66 3.19 2.73
CA ILE A 94 -5.72 3.20 1.71
C ILE A 94 -5.87 1.81 1.10
N GLU A 95 -4.75 1.14 0.78
CA GLU A 95 -4.79 -0.20 0.21
C GLU A 95 -5.37 -1.22 1.19
N LEU A 96 -4.99 -1.11 2.46
CA LEU A 96 -5.53 -1.99 3.51
C LEU A 96 -7.01 -1.75 3.72
N PHE A 97 -7.45 -0.50 3.73
CA PHE A 97 -8.85 -0.15 3.86
C PHE A 97 -9.67 -0.75 2.71
N GLN A 98 -9.16 -0.66 1.49
CA GLN A 98 -9.84 -1.23 0.32
C GLN A 98 -10.01 -2.75 0.47
N SER A 99 -8.97 -3.45 0.92
CA SER A 99 -9.03 -4.90 1.13
C SER A 99 -10.06 -5.27 2.19
N ALA A 100 -10.10 -4.53 3.29
CA ALA A 100 -11.06 -4.75 4.35
C ALA A 100 -12.49 -4.48 3.86
N ALA A 101 -12.69 -3.42 3.07
CA ALA A 101 -13.99 -3.09 2.52
C ALA A 101 -14.49 -4.19 1.58
N LEU A 102 -13.61 -4.76 0.75
CA LEU A 102 -13.98 -5.85 -0.15
C LEU A 102 -14.43 -7.09 0.62
N ILE A 103 -13.76 -7.41 1.72
CA ILE A 103 -14.15 -8.54 2.57
C ILE A 103 -15.51 -8.27 3.20
N HIS A 104 -15.72 -7.06 3.71
CA HIS A 104 -16.98 -6.68 4.34
C HIS A 104 -18.14 -6.79 3.35
N ASP A 105 -17.96 -6.29 2.13
CA ASP A 105 -18.98 -6.36 1.09
C ASP A 105 -19.27 -7.81 0.70
N ASP A 106 -18.26 -8.67 0.63
CA ASP A 106 -18.42 -10.08 0.31
C ASP A 106 -19.24 -10.79 1.40
N ILE A 107 -18.99 -10.48 2.66
CA ILE A 107 -19.75 -11.06 3.78
C ILE A 107 -21.21 -10.63 3.70
N ILE A 108 -21.49 -9.35 3.45
CA ILE A 108 -22.86 -8.85 3.32
C ILE A 108 -23.57 -9.53 2.15
N ASP A 109 -22.91 -9.65 1.01
CA ASP A 109 -23.51 -10.23 -0.18
C ASP A 109 -23.87 -11.70 -0.02
N ARG A 110 -23.19 -12.42 0.89
CA ARG A 110 -23.45 -13.83 1.15
C ARG A 110 -24.55 -14.06 2.18
N SER A 111 -24.87 -13.04 2.92
CA SER A 111 -25.93 -13.13 3.91
C SER A 111 -27.26 -12.64 3.34
#